data_c2195330fb085377aac9c6a14daeafba
#
_entry.id   c2195330fb085377aac9c6a14daeafba
#
_cell.length_a   1.000
_cell.length_b   1.000
_cell.length_c   1.000
_cell.angle_alpha   90.00
_cell.angle_beta   90.00
_cell.angle_gamma   90.00
#
_symmetry.space_group_name_H-M   'P 1'
#
loop_
_entity.id
_entity.type
_entity.pdbx_description
1 polymer ?
#
loop_
_entity_poly.entity_id
_entity_poly.type
_entity_poly.pdbx_seq_one_letter_code
_entity_poly.pdbx_strand_id
1 'polypeptide(L)'
;IGGCIGTGLFMASGAVVSKAGSYGAVLTYALIGVIIYFLMASIGELATFYPVSGSFGAYATRFIDPGVGFGVGWLFWILWILVASVDIITLSKILHYWEFFRQFSSFSICIVFLVFLYLLNLVSVKVFGEVEYWITIIKVMTVVAFLIVGAAIIFGATGNSEAGIHTFIKNGEKTSSAGVLGLFGVLSTAAFSFGGTEVVAVTAGESPNPKETMPKAVRQVFWRILIFYIATMLIISSIVSANDPRLLDTNNVTASPFTIVFQNIGLEVAAVIMNAVILTSVLSAANSGMYVSSRQLFSLSSHNYGPKVFKKLNTNSVPVFALTFSAVFMVLCFIFERLNPSGYYMLLSMVGIIVMIIWMVSLISQIRLRRAIVKQGKKAEDVLPYTSKTGVVGSYIALFSFATI
;
A
#
# COMPACT_ATOMS: atom_id res chain seq x y z
N ILE A 1 10.14 0.21 2.70
CA ILE A 1 9.85 -0.89 1.75
C ILE A 1 8.83 -1.86 2.37
N GLY A 2 8.97 -2.24 3.65
CA GLY A 2 8.13 -3.25 4.31
C GLY A 2 6.63 -2.98 4.25
N GLY A 3 6.20 -1.78 4.59
CA GLY A 3 4.78 -1.39 4.58
C GLY A 3 4.15 -1.20 3.20
N CYS A 4 4.93 -1.28 2.11
CA CYS A 4 4.42 -1.04 0.75
C CYS A 4 4.17 -2.33 -0.05
N ILE A 5 4.89 -3.42 0.29
CA ILE A 5 4.70 -4.73 -0.32
C ILE A 5 3.78 -5.52 0.61
N GLY A 6 2.50 -5.55 0.31
CA GLY A 6 1.45 -6.18 1.09
C GLY A 6 0.32 -6.67 0.21
N THR A 7 -0.90 -6.67 0.74
CA THR A 7 -2.12 -7.13 0.07
C THR A 7 -2.32 -6.49 -1.30
N GLY A 8 -1.96 -5.23 -1.49
CA GLY A 8 -2.10 -4.53 -2.76
C GLY A 8 -1.37 -5.21 -3.92
N LEU A 9 -0.07 -5.49 -3.78
CA LEU A 9 0.70 -6.15 -4.84
C LEU A 9 0.35 -7.64 -4.95
N PHE A 10 0.26 -8.34 -3.83
CA PHE A 10 0.11 -9.80 -3.84
C PHE A 10 -1.31 -10.29 -4.18
N MET A 11 -2.34 -9.48 -3.93
CA MET A 11 -3.74 -9.90 -4.12
C MET A 11 -4.47 -9.02 -5.16
N ALA A 12 -4.41 -7.70 -5.02
CA ALA A 12 -5.15 -6.79 -5.89
C ALA A 12 -4.67 -6.83 -7.36
N SER A 13 -3.42 -7.20 -7.60
CA SER A 13 -2.85 -7.37 -8.96
C SER A 13 -3.66 -8.37 -9.80
N GLY A 14 -4.17 -9.46 -9.21
CA GLY A 14 -5.00 -10.43 -9.90
C GLY A 14 -6.32 -9.85 -10.41
N ALA A 15 -6.99 -9.05 -9.60
CA ALA A 15 -8.23 -8.38 -9.99
C ALA A 15 -8.00 -7.39 -11.14
N VAL A 16 -6.83 -6.73 -11.18
CA VAL A 16 -6.49 -5.82 -12.29
C VAL A 16 -6.27 -6.60 -13.59
N VAL A 17 -5.51 -7.71 -13.56
CA VAL A 17 -5.30 -8.56 -14.74
C VAL A 17 -6.63 -9.13 -15.23
N SER A 18 -7.47 -9.63 -14.33
CA SER A 18 -8.75 -10.23 -14.71
C SER A 18 -9.73 -9.23 -15.32
N LYS A 19 -9.76 -7.97 -14.87
CA LYS A 19 -10.69 -6.94 -15.36
C LYS A 19 -10.16 -6.19 -16.57
N ALA A 20 -8.86 -5.86 -16.60
CA ALA A 20 -8.27 -5.01 -17.63
C ALA A 20 -7.44 -5.77 -18.68
N GLY A 21 -7.23 -7.06 -18.53
CA GLY A 21 -6.36 -7.84 -19.39
C GLY A 21 -4.87 -7.48 -19.24
N SER A 22 -4.00 -8.05 -20.07
CA SER A 22 -2.55 -7.87 -19.96
C SER A 22 -2.09 -6.44 -20.25
N TYR A 23 -2.49 -5.88 -21.39
CA TYR A 23 -2.09 -4.53 -21.79
C TYR A 23 -2.65 -3.50 -20.82
N GLY A 24 -3.94 -3.65 -20.44
CA GLY A 24 -4.60 -2.77 -19.49
C GLY A 24 -3.95 -2.81 -18.11
N ALA A 25 -3.60 -3.98 -17.61
CA ALA A 25 -2.95 -4.15 -16.33
C ALA A 25 -1.57 -3.49 -16.27
N VAL A 26 -0.71 -3.77 -17.27
CA VAL A 26 0.63 -3.17 -17.36
C VAL A 26 0.56 -1.66 -17.52
N LEU A 27 -0.32 -1.18 -18.42
CA LEU A 27 -0.50 0.25 -18.65
C LEU A 27 -1.01 0.97 -17.39
N THR A 28 -1.98 0.40 -16.69
CA THR A 28 -2.52 0.96 -15.44
C THR A 28 -1.44 1.10 -14.36
N TYR A 29 -0.66 0.04 -14.14
CA TYR A 29 0.44 0.09 -13.16
C TYR A 29 1.55 1.06 -13.58
N ALA A 30 1.85 1.18 -14.88
CA ALA A 30 2.82 2.15 -15.37
C ALA A 30 2.33 3.59 -15.19
N LEU A 31 1.07 3.89 -15.53
CA LEU A 31 0.47 5.20 -15.34
C LEU A 31 0.44 5.62 -13.87
N ILE A 32 -0.11 4.76 -13.01
CA ILE A 32 -0.14 5.02 -11.57
C ILE A 32 1.29 5.16 -11.03
N GLY A 33 2.23 4.33 -11.49
CA GLY A 33 3.63 4.42 -11.09
C GLY A 33 4.26 5.79 -11.39
N VAL A 34 3.98 6.37 -12.56
CA VAL A 34 4.44 7.73 -12.91
C VAL A 34 3.80 8.78 -12.00
N ILE A 35 2.50 8.67 -11.75
CA ILE A 35 1.77 9.60 -10.86
C ILE A 35 2.33 9.52 -9.44
N ILE A 36 2.57 8.33 -8.93
CA ILE A 36 3.17 8.10 -7.61
C ILE A 36 4.61 8.64 -7.54
N TYR A 37 5.38 8.54 -8.62
CA TYR A 37 6.71 9.15 -8.65
C TYR A 37 6.64 10.68 -8.49
N PHE A 38 5.72 11.36 -9.17
CA PHE A 38 5.50 12.80 -9.00
C PHE A 38 5.04 13.15 -7.58
N LEU A 39 4.13 12.36 -7.02
CA LEU A 39 3.69 12.48 -5.65
C LEU A 39 4.87 12.36 -4.66
N MET A 40 5.67 11.31 -4.78
CA MET A 40 6.79 11.05 -3.88
C MET A 40 7.88 12.12 -3.98
N ALA A 41 8.11 12.65 -5.18
CA ALA A 41 9.01 13.78 -5.38
C ALA A 41 8.50 15.04 -4.67
N SER A 42 7.19 15.30 -4.70
CA SER A 42 6.53 16.42 -4.00
C SER A 42 6.56 16.25 -2.48
N ILE A 43 6.26 15.03 -1.99
CA ILE A 43 6.36 14.68 -0.57
C ILE A 43 7.81 14.82 -0.08
N GLY A 44 8.80 14.46 -0.90
CA GLY A 44 10.22 14.63 -0.58
C GLY A 44 10.60 16.08 -0.29
N GLU A 45 10.05 17.05 -1.03
CA GLU A 45 10.25 18.48 -0.74
C GLU A 45 9.63 18.90 0.58
N LEU A 46 8.38 18.51 0.83
CA LEU A 46 7.70 18.81 2.09
C LEU A 46 8.43 18.21 3.29
N ALA A 47 8.79 16.94 3.20
CA ALA A 47 9.41 16.20 4.29
C ALA A 47 10.83 16.65 4.63
N THR A 48 11.58 17.16 3.64
CA THR A 48 12.93 17.73 3.88
C THR A 48 12.86 19.15 4.40
N PHE A 49 11.87 19.93 3.95
CA PHE A 49 11.69 21.31 4.38
C PHE A 49 11.04 21.42 5.77
N TYR A 50 10.07 20.56 6.06
CA TYR A 50 9.32 20.57 7.30
C TYR A 50 9.16 19.14 7.86
N PRO A 51 10.26 18.58 8.43
CA PRO A 51 10.25 17.23 8.98
C PRO A 51 9.53 17.20 10.34
N VAL A 52 8.26 16.81 10.35
CA VAL A 52 7.44 16.76 11.55
C VAL A 52 6.71 15.42 11.67
N SER A 53 6.56 14.94 12.90
CA SER A 53 5.67 13.83 13.22
C SER A 53 4.22 14.28 12.99
N GLY A 54 3.42 13.51 12.26
CA GLY A 54 2.07 13.93 11.87
C GLY A 54 1.98 14.46 10.43
N SER A 55 3.11 14.53 9.74
CA SER A 55 3.34 14.77 8.31
C SER A 55 2.17 15.40 7.52
N PHE A 56 1.24 14.63 6.97
CA PHE A 56 0.19 15.12 6.06
C PHE A 56 -0.77 16.11 6.70
N GLY A 57 -1.22 15.86 7.92
CA GLY A 57 -2.05 16.79 8.69
C GLY A 57 -1.30 18.08 9.02
N ALA A 58 -0.03 17.97 9.41
CA ALA A 58 0.82 19.13 9.70
C ALA A 58 1.15 19.95 8.45
N TYR A 59 1.38 19.29 7.30
CA TYR A 59 1.57 19.99 6.02
C TYR A 59 0.30 20.73 5.60
N ALA A 60 -0.85 20.08 5.70
CA ALA A 60 -2.14 20.72 5.39
C ALA A 60 -2.41 21.91 6.32
N THR A 61 -2.20 21.76 7.63
CA THR A 61 -2.35 22.86 8.61
C THR A 61 -1.48 24.05 8.26
N ARG A 62 -0.21 23.81 7.90
CA ARG A 62 0.77 24.88 7.66
C ARG A 62 0.59 25.55 6.31
N PHE A 63 0.31 24.79 5.25
CA PHE A 63 0.35 25.28 3.88
C PHE A 63 -1.04 25.49 3.26
N ILE A 64 -2.10 24.95 3.86
CA ILE A 64 -3.46 25.12 3.37
C ILE A 64 -4.32 25.84 4.39
N ASP A 65 -4.77 25.13 5.43
CA ASP A 65 -5.65 25.65 6.47
C ASP A 65 -5.69 24.68 7.66
N PRO A 66 -5.82 25.18 8.93
CA PRO A 66 -5.91 24.30 10.11
C PRO A 66 -7.09 23.32 10.09
N GLY A 67 -8.24 23.72 9.52
CA GLY A 67 -9.41 22.84 9.39
C GLY A 67 -9.17 21.67 8.44
N VAL A 68 -8.47 21.95 7.30
CA VAL A 68 -8.04 20.89 6.36
C VAL A 68 -7.04 19.95 7.04
N GLY A 69 -6.11 20.51 7.82
CA GLY A 69 -5.13 19.73 8.59
C GLY A 69 -5.78 18.80 9.61
N PHE A 70 -6.80 19.29 10.32
CA PHE A 70 -7.62 18.49 11.21
C PHE A 70 -8.29 17.31 10.47
N GLY A 71 -8.99 17.62 9.37
CA GLY A 71 -9.69 16.59 8.57
C GLY A 71 -8.74 15.54 8.01
N VAL A 72 -7.60 15.94 7.43
CA VAL A 72 -6.59 15.03 6.89
C VAL A 72 -5.97 14.16 7.98
N GLY A 73 -5.73 14.72 9.17
CA GLY A 73 -5.19 13.95 10.29
C GLY A 73 -6.11 12.81 10.72
N TRP A 74 -7.44 13.06 10.80
CA TRP A 74 -8.44 12.03 11.10
C TRP A 74 -8.63 11.05 9.95
N LEU A 75 -8.63 11.52 8.69
CA LEU A 75 -8.69 10.63 7.51
C LEU A 75 -7.48 9.69 7.45
N PHE A 76 -6.28 10.16 7.83
CA PHE A 76 -5.08 9.32 7.87
C PHE A 76 -5.17 8.24 8.97
N TRP A 77 -5.79 8.54 10.09
CA TRP A 77 -6.08 7.54 11.12
C TRP A 77 -7.08 6.49 10.62
N ILE A 78 -8.19 6.92 9.98
CA ILE A 78 -9.19 6.01 9.39
C ILE A 78 -8.52 5.12 8.32
N LEU A 79 -7.69 5.71 7.46
CA LEU A 79 -6.95 4.98 6.42
C LEU A 79 -6.21 3.79 7.02
N TRP A 80 -5.43 4.00 8.07
CA TRP A 80 -4.60 2.95 8.64
C TRP A 80 -5.39 1.90 9.43
N ILE A 81 -6.54 2.25 9.97
CA ILE A 81 -7.49 1.27 10.52
C ILE A 81 -8.02 0.37 9.40
N LEU A 82 -8.47 0.96 8.29
CA LEU A 82 -9.00 0.21 7.16
C LEU A 82 -7.92 -0.67 6.53
N VAL A 83 -6.70 -0.17 6.33
CA VAL A 83 -5.57 -0.95 5.82
C VAL A 83 -5.30 -2.15 6.71
N ALA A 84 -5.11 -1.95 8.02
CA ALA A 84 -4.86 -3.04 8.95
C ALA A 84 -6.02 -4.05 8.98
N SER A 85 -7.27 -3.59 8.91
CA SER A 85 -8.45 -4.46 8.88
C SER A 85 -8.50 -5.29 7.61
N VAL A 86 -8.29 -4.68 6.45
CA VAL A 86 -8.24 -5.38 5.15
C VAL A 86 -7.12 -6.41 5.12
N ASP A 87 -5.94 -6.06 5.65
CA ASP A 87 -4.81 -6.98 5.73
C ASP A 87 -5.12 -8.19 6.63
N ILE A 88 -5.71 -7.99 7.82
CA ILE A 88 -6.10 -9.08 8.73
C ILE A 88 -7.19 -9.96 8.10
N ILE A 89 -8.18 -9.38 7.44
CA ILE A 89 -9.21 -10.14 6.71
C ILE A 89 -8.57 -10.95 5.58
N THR A 90 -7.65 -10.36 4.82
CA THR A 90 -6.90 -11.04 3.76
C THR A 90 -6.09 -12.20 4.32
N LEU A 91 -5.40 -11.99 5.45
CA LEU A 91 -4.67 -13.02 6.15
C LEU A 91 -5.57 -14.20 6.52
N SER A 92 -6.77 -13.96 7.03
CA SER A 92 -7.71 -15.02 7.37
C SER A 92 -8.12 -15.84 6.13
N LYS A 93 -8.32 -15.18 5.00
CA LYS A 93 -8.66 -15.82 3.72
C LYS A 93 -7.49 -16.65 3.17
N ILE A 94 -6.25 -16.15 3.26
CA ILE A 94 -5.05 -16.91 2.85
C ILE A 94 -4.86 -18.15 3.72
N LEU A 95 -5.13 -18.06 5.03
CA LEU A 95 -5.02 -19.21 5.94
C LEU A 95 -5.97 -20.35 5.57
N HIS A 96 -7.12 -20.08 4.99
CA HIS A 96 -8.03 -21.11 4.49
C HIS A 96 -7.47 -21.93 3.32
N TYR A 97 -6.32 -21.56 2.76
CA TYR A 97 -5.56 -22.43 1.83
C TYR A 97 -5.20 -23.77 2.49
N TRP A 98 -4.87 -23.76 3.78
CA TRP A 98 -4.56 -24.98 4.52
C TRP A 98 -5.81 -25.57 5.15
N GLU A 99 -6.03 -26.87 5.00
CA GLU A 99 -7.25 -27.59 5.46
C GLU A 99 -7.52 -27.40 6.96
N PHE A 100 -6.47 -27.39 7.77
CA PHE A 100 -6.58 -27.18 9.22
C PHE A 100 -7.33 -25.88 9.57
N PHE A 101 -7.15 -24.83 8.81
CA PHE A 101 -7.79 -23.55 9.11
C PHE A 101 -9.21 -23.42 8.57
N ARG A 102 -9.65 -24.31 7.65
CA ARG A 102 -11.02 -24.27 7.07
C ARG A 102 -12.12 -24.52 8.09
N GLN A 103 -11.82 -25.19 9.21
CA GLN A 103 -12.77 -25.41 10.31
C GLN A 103 -13.08 -24.15 11.12
N PHE A 104 -12.24 -23.11 11.05
CA PHE A 104 -12.42 -21.88 11.79
C PHE A 104 -13.09 -20.81 10.92
N SER A 105 -13.96 -20.00 11.54
CA SER A 105 -14.54 -18.84 10.80
C SER A 105 -13.49 -17.77 10.55
N SER A 106 -13.57 -17.06 9.40
CA SER A 106 -12.69 -15.92 9.11
C SER A 106 -12.71 -14.89 10.24
N PHE A 107 -13.88 -14.63 10.82
CA PHE A 107 -14.02 -13.68 11.93
C PHE A 107 -13.20 -14.12 13.17
N SER A 108 -13.24 -15.41 13.54
CA SER A 108 -12.47 -15.92 14.68
C SER A 108 -10.97 -15.78 14.45
N ILE A 109 -10.52 -16.10 13.24
CA ILE A 109 -9.11 -15.92 12.84
C ILE A 109 -8.72 -14.43 12.93
N CYS A 110 -9.55 -13.52 12.42
CA CYS A 110 -9.29 -12.09 12.50
C CYS A 110 -9.13 -11.61 13.95
N ILE A 111 -9.98 -12.06 14.87
CA ILE A 111 -9.88 -11.68 16.30
C ILE A 111 -8.59 -12.21 16.93
N VAL A 112 -8.21 -13.46 16.65
CA VAL A 112 -6.96 -14.04 17.18
C VAL A 112 -5.76 -13.23 16.71
N PHE A 113 -5.66 -12.91 15.42
CA PHE A 113 -4.54 -12.14 14.89
C PHE A 113 -4.58 -10.67 15.35
N LEU A 114 -5.75 -10.07 15.51
CA LEU A 114 -5.86 -8.73 16.08
C LEU A 114 -5.31 -8.69 17.52
N VAL A 115 -5.68 -9.67 18.35
CA VAL A 115 -5.19 -9.78 19.74
C VAL A 115 -3.67 -10.00 19.74
N PHE A 116 -3.17 -10.89 18.88
CA PHE A 116 -1.74 -11.14 18.73
C PHE A 116 -0.97 -9.86 18.36
N LEU A 117 -1.43 -9.12 17.34
CA LEU A 117 -0.81 -7.86 16.92
C LEU A 117 -0.95 -6.77 18.00
N TYR A 118 -2.07 -6.71 18.70
CA TYR A 118 -2.28 -5.79 19.82
C TYR A 118 -1.23 -6.02 20.91
N LEU A 119 -1.03 -7.28 21.33
CA LEU A 119 -0.04 -7.63 22.34
C LEU A 119 1.38 -7.32 21.87
N LEU A 120 1.71 -7.59 20.59
CA LEU A 120 2.99 -7.23 19.99
C LEU A 120 3.25 -5.72 20.08
N ASN A 121 2.27 -4.89 19.78
CA ASN A 121 2.39 -3.43 19.83
C ASN A 121 2.48 -2.85 21.27
N LEU A 122 2.15 -3.64 22.29
CA LEU A 122 2.34 -3.24 23.70
C LEU A 122 3.79 -3.40 24.17
N VAL A 123 4.58 -4.30 23.55
CA VAL A 123 5.89 -4.70 24.08
C VAL A 123 6.96 -3.64 23.86
N SER A 124 7.31 -3.28 22.64
CA SER A 124 8.34 -2.27 22.37
C SER A 124 8.47 -1.90 20.89
N VAL A 125 8.72 -0.62 20.62
CA VAL A 125 9.00 -0.09 19.28
C VAL A 125 10.29 -0.69 18.67
N LYS A 126 11.31 -1.02 19.48
CA LYS A 126 12.57 -1.61 19.00
C LYS A 126 12.37 -3.00 18.43
N VAL A 127 11.63 -3.86 19.14
CA VAL A 127 11.32 -5.22 18.67
C VAL A 127 10.49 -5.18 17.38
N PHE A 128 9.55 -4.24 17.29
CA PHE A 128 8.80 -4.00 16.06
C PHE A 128 9.73 -3.72 14.86
N GLY A 129 10.69 -2.81 15.02
CA GLY A 129 11.60 -2.42 13.94
C GLY A 129 12.49 -3.56 13.45
N GLU A 130 13.00 -4.41 14.35
CA GLU A 130 13.83 -5.56 13.98
C GLU A 130 13.02 -6.65 13.26
N VAL A 131 11.86 -6.97 13.76
CA VAL A 131 10.96 -7.97 13.12
C VAL A 131 10.56 -7.50 11.72
N GLU A 132 10.16 -6.23 11.58
CA GLU A 132 9.79 -5.64 10.28
C GLU A 132 10.96 -5.62 9.29
N TYR A 133 12.19 -5.40 9.76
CA TYR A 133 13.39 -5.44 8.93
C TYR A 133 13.61 -6.83 8.30
N TRP A 134 13.56 -7.89 9.12
CA TRP A 134 13.75 -9.27 8.63
C TRP A 134 12.62 -9.71 7.70
N ILE A 135 11.37 -9.42 8.05
CA ILE A 135 10.22 -9.73 7.18
C ILE A 135 10.34 -8.97 5.87
N THR A 136 10.79 -7.71 5.88
CA THR A 136 11.00 -6.93 4.65
C THR A 136 12.05 -7.56 3.73
N ILE A 137 13.15 -8.09 4.27
CA ILE A 137 14.15 -8.81 3.48
C ILE A 137 13.50 -10.03 2.82
N ILE A 138 12.75 -10.83 3.56
CA ILE A 138 12.06 -12.01 3.03
C ILE A 138 11.10 -11.61 1.89
N LYS A 139 10.29 -10.56 2.07
CA LYS A 139 9.39 -10.04 1.03
C LYS A 139 10.14 -9.68 -0.26
N VAL A 140 11.22 -8.90 -0.13
CA VAL A 140 12.02 -8.44 -1.29
C VAL A 140 12.66 -9.64 -2.00
N MET A 141 13.29 -10.54 -1.26
CA MET A 141 13.89 -11.74 -1.83
C MET A 141 12.88 -12.63 -2.55
N THR A 142 11.67 -12.75 -2.00
CA THR A 142 10.58 -13.54 -2.61
C THR A 142 10.11 -12.91 -3.91
N VAL A 143 9.91 -11.59 -3.96
CA VAL A 143 9.53 -10.94 -5.22
C VAL A 143 10.63 -11.04 -6.26
N VAL A 144 11.90 -10.90 -5.87
CA VAL A 144 13.04 -11.09 -6.78
C VAL A 144 13.10 -12.53 -7.31
N ALA A 145 12.95 -13.52 -6.43
CA ALA A 145 12.88 -14.92 -6.84
C ALA A 145 11.72 -15.18 -7.79
N PHE A 146 10.53 -14.63 -7.51
CA PHE A 146 9.38 -14.70 -8.39
C PHE A 146 9.67 -14.10 -9.78
N LEU A 147 10.34 -12.94 -9.84
CA LEU A 147 10.71 -12.29 -11.11
C LEU A 147 11.68 -13.15 -11.92
N ILE A 148 12.68 -13.77 -11.27
CA ILE A 148 13.66 -14.65 -11.93
C ILE A 148 12.97 -15.91 -12.46
N VAL A 149 12.18 -16.58 -11.64
CA VAL A 149 11.46 -17.80 -12.02
C VAL A 149 10.43 -17.49 -13.13
N GLY A 150 9.66 -16.41 -12.97
CA GLY A 150 8.68 -16.00 -13.96
C GLY A 150 9.32 -15.65 -15.30
N ALA A 151 10.46 -14.97 -15.30
CA ALA A 151 11.22 -14.71 -16.51
C ALA A 151 11.69 -16.03 -17.16
N ALA A 152 12.23 -16.97 -16.38
CA ALA A 152 12.65 -18.27 -16.89
C ALA A 152 11.49 -19.05 -17.54
N ILE A 153 10.27 -18.99 -16.97
CA ILE A 153 9.07 -19.59 -17.52
C ILE A 153 8.71 -18.96 -18.87
N ILE A 154 8.72 -17.63 -18.95
CA ILE A 154 8.41 -16.88 -20.18
C ILE A 154 9.40 -17.24 -21.32
N PHE A 155 10.67 -17.49 -20.99
CA PHE A 155 11.69 -17.91 -21.93
C PHE A 155 11.71 -19.43 -22.20
N GLY A 156 10.70 -20.18 -21.72
CA GLY A 156 10.51 -21.58 -22.10
C GLY A 156 11.20 -22.62 -21.20
N ALA A 157 11.72 -22.23 -20.03
CA ALA A 157 12.42 -23.18 -19.13
C ALA A 157 11.55 -24.33 -18.62
N THR A 158 10.21 -24.21 -18.67
CA THR A 158 9.27 -25.24 -18.20
C THR A 158 8.69 -26.09 -19.34
N GLY A 159 9.04 -25.85 -20.60
CA GLY A 159 8.48 -26.54 -21.77
C GLY A 159 6.99 -26.24 -22.03
N ASN A 160 6.35 -25.39 -21.24
CA ASN A 160 4.96 -24.97 -21.43
C ASN A 160 4.88 -23.92 -22.54
N SER A 161 4.48 -24.34 -23.73
CA SER A 161 4.38 -23.49 -24.92
C SER A 161 3.28 -22.41 -24.83
N GLU A 162 2.33 -22.56 -23.92
CA GLU A 162 1.26 -21.57 -23.74
C GLU A 162 1.67 -20.40 -22.85
N ALA A 163 2.63 -20.60 -21.93
CA ALA A 163 3.14 -19.51 -21.10
C ALA A 163 4.04 -18.56 -21.92
N GLY A 164 3.98 -17.27 -21.60
CA GLY A 164 4.83 -16.26 -22.23
C GLY A 164 4.05 -15.33 -23.14
N ILE A 165 4.64 -15.00 -24.31
CA ILE A 165 4.10 -13.96 -25.20
C ILE A 165 2.71 -14.31 -25.76
N HIS A 166 2.45 -15.60 -25.98
CA HIS A 166 1.15 -16.06 -26.47
C HIS A 166 0.02 -15.77 -25.47
N THR A 167 0.19 -16.15 -24.20
CA THR A 167 -0.79 -15.83 -23.13
C THR A 167 -0.92 -14.33 -22.93
N PHE A 168 0.19 -13.58 -23.03
CA PHE A 168 0.16 -12.12 -22.90
C PHE A 168 -0.70 -11.48 -24.00
N ILE A 169 -0.55 -11.90 -25.27
CA ILE A 169 -1.35 -11.39 -26.41
C ILE A 169 -2.82 -11.78 -26.23
N LYS A 170 -3.11 -13.05 -25.91
CA LYS A 170 -4.46 -13.55 -25.69
C LYS A 170 -5.20 -12.78 -24.57
N ASN A 171 -4.50 -12.51 -23.47
CA ASN A 171 -5.02 -11.67 -22.41
C ASN A 171 -5.21 -10.20 -22.86
N GLY A 172 -4.48 -9.74 -23.89
CA GLY A 172 -4.60 -8.42 -24.49
C GLY A 172 -5.93 -8.20 -25.22
N GLU A 173 -6.54 -9.25 -25.75
CA GLU A 173 -7.87 -9.19 -26.38
C GLU A 173 -8.92 -8.72 -25.36
N LYS A 174 -8.79 -9.12 -24.09
CA LYS A 174 -9.67 -8.66 -23.01
C LYS A 174 -9.51 -7.17 -22.73
N THR A 175 -8.31 -6.62 -22.87
CA THR A 175 -8.08 -5.17 -22.75
C THR A 175 -8.86 -4.41 -23.82
N SER A 176 -8.86 -4.91 -25.05
CA SER A 176 -9.61 -4.31 -26.17
C SER A 176 -11.13 -4.36 -25.93
N SER A 177 -11.65 -5.45 -25.37
CA SER A 177 -13.08 -5.59 -25.03
C SER A 177 -13.51 -4.77 -23.83
N ALA A 178 -12.64 -4.62 -22.83
CA ALA A 178 -12.93 -3.80 -21.65
C ALA A 178 -12.92 -2.29 -21.96
N GLY A 179 -12.15 -1.88 -22.98
CA GLY A 179 -12.04 -0.49 -23.41
C GLY A 179 -11.50 0.45 -22.34
N VAL A 180 -11.71 1.75 -22.56
CA VAL A 180 -11.25 2.81 -21.64
C VAL A 180 -11.95 2.72 -20.27
N LEU A 181 -13.22 2.37 -20.24
CA LEU A 181 -13.98 2.21 -18.97
C LEU A 181 -13.42 1.09 -18.11
N GLY A 182 -12.95 -0.01 -18.70
CA GLY A 182 -12.29 -1.08 -17.97
C GLY A 182 -10.98 -0.64 -17.32
N LEU A 183 -10.22 0.23 -17.99
CA LEU A 183 -9.00 0.82 -17.43
C LEU A 183 -9.33 1.72 -16.23
N PHE A 184 -10.28 2.62 -16.36
CA PHE A 184 -10.70 3.48 -15.25
C PHE A 184 -11.21 2.67 -14.05
N GLY A 185 -11.95 1.58 -14.28
CA GLY A 185 -12.48 0.72 -13.23
C GLY A 185 -11.42 -0.02 -12.40
N VAL A 186 -10.17 -0.07 -12.85
CA VAL A 186 -9.07 -0.72 -12.10
C VAL A 186 -8.02 0.26 -11.56
N LEU A 187 -8.09 1.55 -11.93
CA LEU A 187 -7.11 2.55 -11.49
C LEU A 187 -7.07 2.70 -9.96
N SER A 188 -8.22 2.74 -9.30
CA SER A 188 -8.31 2.81 -7.83
C SER A 188 -7.71 1.57 -7.16
N THR A 189 -7.94 0.39 -7.72
CA THR A 189 -7.35 -0.88 -7.24
C THR A 189 -5.83 -0.89 -7.43
N ALA A 190 -5.34 -0.39 -8.56
CA ALA A 190 -3.91 -0.24 -8.78
C ALA A 190 -3.31 0.82 -7.85
N ALA A 191 -3.98 1.96 -7.63
CA ALA A 191 -3.53 2.98 -6.68
C ALA A 191 -3.39 2.41 -5.25
N PHE A 192 -4.34 1.58 -4.81
CA PHE A 192 -4.24 0.87 -3.53
C PHE A 192 -2.95 0.04 -3.44
N SER A 193 -2.53 -0.62 -4.53
CA SER A 193 -1.29 -1.42 -4.55
C SER A 193 -0.04 -0.59 -4.27
N PHE A 194 -0.06 0.72 -4.51
CA PHE A 194 1.02 1.66 -4.20
C PHE A 194 0.88 2.32 -2.82
N GLY A 195 -0.20 2.06 -2.09
CA GLY A 195 -0.40 2.54 -0.73
C GLY A 195 0.76 2.12 0.19
N GLY A 196 1.04 2.96 1.20
CA GLY A 196 2.19 2.77 2.09
C GLY A 196 3.50 3.39 1.58
N THR A 197 3.58 3.86 0.31
CA THR A 197 4.76 4.59 -0.19
C THR A 197 4.97 5.89 0.56
N GLU A 198 3.89 6.52 0.97
CA GLU A 198 3.84 7.78 1.71
C GLU A 198 4.34 7.66 3.16
N VAL A 199 4.41 6.47 3.72
CA VAL A 199 4.94 6.23 5.10
C VAL A 199 6.36 6.78 5.26
N VAL A 200 7.13 6.86 4.17
CA VAL A 200 8.44 7.52 4.15
C VAL A 200 8.36 8.96 4.67
N ALA A 201 7.26 9.68 4.39
CA ALA A 201 7.08 11.04 4.91
C ALA A 201 6.80 11.07 6.42
N VAL A 202 6.08 10.05 6.93
CA VAL A 202 5.81 9.93 8.38
C VAL A 202 7.12 9.69 9.14
N THR A 203 7.97 8.82 8.60
CA THR A 203 9.28 8.50 9.22
C THR A 203 10.30 9.63 9.07
N ALA A 204 10.07 10.62 8.20
CA ALA A 204 10.97 11.76 8.05
C ALA A 204 11.09 12.58 9.35
N GLY A 205 10.01 12.73 10.10
CA GLY A 205 10.00 13.42 11.40
C GLY A 205 10.78 12.69 12.50
N GLU A 206 11.04 11.40 12.33
CA GLU A 206 11.79 10.55 13.26
C GLU A 206 13.24 10.29 12.78
N SER A 207 13.56 10.71 11.55
CA SER A 207 14.89 10.51 10.97
C SER A 207 15.91 11.51 11.54
N PRO A 208 17.11 11.05 11.93
CA PRO A 208 18.17 11.95 12.40
C PRO A 208 18.65 12.95 11.34
N ASN A 209 18.59 12.60 10.06
CA ASN A 209 19.00 13.47 8.95
C ASN A 209 18.03 13.36 7.75
N PRO A 210 16.86 14.02 7.81
CA PRO A 210 15.84 13.95 6.76
C PRO A 210 16.33 14.51 5.41
N LYS A 211 17.24 15.50 5.43
CA LYS A 211 17.79 16.13 4.23
C LYS A 211 18.55 15.16 3.33
N GLU A 212 19.20 14.16 3.91
CA GLU A 212 19.96 13.14 3.16
C GLU A 212 19.13 11.88 2.90
N THR A 213 18.29 11.50 3.86
CA THR A 213 17.53 10.24 3.77
C THR A 213 16.37 10.32 2.80
N MET A 214 15.67 11.48 2.74
CA MET A 214 14.49 11.63 1.87
C MET A 214 14.81 11.56 0.37
N PRO A 215 15.85 12.22 -0.17
CA PRO A 215 16.18 12.09 -1.59
C PRO A 215 16.54 10.66 -2.00
N LYS A 216 17.23 9.92 -1.11
CA LYS A 216 17.54 8.49 -1.33
C LYS A 216 16.27 7.66 -1.34
N ALA A 217 15.33 7.92 -0.42
CA ALA A 217 14.06 7.23 -0.34
C ALA A 217 13.20 7.47 -1.60
N VAL A 218 13.09 8.70 -2.10
CA VAL A 218 12.37 9.02 -3.34
C VAL A 218 12.96 8.26 -4.54
N ARG A 219 14.30 8.20 -4.65
CA ARG A 219 14.98 7.43 -5.71
C ARG A 219 14.69 5.92 -5.60
N GLN A 220 14.67 5.39 -4.39
CA GLN A 220 14.36 3.98 -4.15
C GLN A 220 12.91 3.65 -4.53
N VAL A 221 11.97 4.58 -4.34
CA VAL A 221 10.57 4.42 -4.78
C VAL A 221 10.49 4.23 -6.29
N PHE A 222 11.22 5.02 -7.08
CA PHE A 222 11.24 4.88 -8.55
C PHE A 222 11.66 3.46 -9.00
N TRP A 223 12.81 2.98 -8.49
CA TRP A 223 13.29 1.63 -8.83
C TRP A 223 12.34 0.53 -8.35
N ARG A 224 11.73 0.72 -7.19
CA ARG A 224 10.72 -0.20 -6.68
C ARG A 224 9.50 -0.28 -7.59
N ILE A 225 8.98 0.85 -8.06
CA ILE A 225 7.87 0.88 -9.01
C ILE A 225 8.24 0.09 -10.25
N LEU A 226 9.38 0.38 -10.85
CA LEU A 226 9.82 -0.27 -12.08
C LEU A 226 9.99 -1.78 -11.92
N ILE A 227 10.73 -2.22 -10.89
CA ILE A 227 11.11 -3.62 -10.73
C ILE A 227 9.97 -4.43 -10.11
N PHE A 228 9.39 -3.98 -8.98
CA PHE A 228 8.45 -4.82 -8.25
C PHE A 228 7.02 -4.72 -8.75
N TYR A 229 6.60 -3.62 -9.35
CA TYR A 229 5.22 -3.49 -9.82
C TYR A 229 5.09 -3.78 -11.31
N ILE A 230 5.81 -3.08 -12.16
CA ILE A 230 5.67 -3.24 -13.61
C ILE A 230 6.17 -4.61 -14.07
N ALA A 231 7.36 -5.05 -13.62
CA ALA A 231 7.89 -6.36 -14.01
C ALA A 231 7.01 -7.51 -13.48
N THR A 232 6.48 -7.39 -12.26
CA THR A 232 5.54 -8.37 -11.72
C THR A 232 4.27 -8.46 -12.55
N MET A 233 3.69 -7.32 -12.95
CA MET A 233 2.49 -7.30 -13.79
C MET A 233 2.74 -7.91 -15.16
N LEU A 234 3.91 -7.66 -15.76
CA LEU A 234 4.31 -8.32 -17.01
C LEU A 234 4.36 -9.85 -16.86
N ILE A 235 4.99 -10.35 -15.80
CA ILE A 235 5.11 -11.80 -15.55
C ILE A 235 3.74 -12.42 -15.29
N ILE A 236 2.93 -11.87 -14.37
CA ILE A 236 1.60 -12.40 -14.07
C ILE A 236 0.75 -12.46 -15.34
N SER A 237 0.71 -11.36 -16.11
CA SER A 237 -0.09 -11.26 -17.33
C SER A 237 0.39 -12.18 -18.46
N SER A 238 1.65 -12.64 -18.40
CA SER A 238 2.23 -13.56 -19.40
C SER A 238 2.05 -15.04 -19.04
N ILE A 239 1.70 -15.36 -17.78
CA ILE A 239 1.61 -16.76 -17.33
C ILE A 239 0.19 -17.13 -16.89
N VAL A 240 -0.56 -16.17 -16.31
CA VAL A 240 -1.90 -16.41 -15.81
C VAL A 240 -2.94 -15.89 -16.79
N SER A 241 -3.94 -16.73 -17.11
CA SER A 241 -5.04 -16.31 -17.97
C SER A 241 -5.89 -15.22 -17.25
N ALA A 242 -6.22 -14.15 -17.97
CA ALA A 242 -7.12 -13.12 -17.46
C ALA A 242 -8.56 -13.63 -17.17
N ASN A 243 -8.92 -14.80 -17.69
CA ASN A 243 -10.19 -15.46 -17.44
C ASN A 243 -10.11 -16.56 -16.37
N ASP A 244 -8.97 -16.69 -15.69
CA ASP A 244 -8.81 -17.67 -14.61
C ASP A 244 -9.79 -17.32 -13.46
N PRO A 245 -10.73 -18.23 -13.12
CA PRO A 245 -11.72 -17.96 -12.09
C PRO A 245 -11.10 -17.71 -10.72
N ARG A 246 -9.91 -18.26 -10.46
CA ARG A 246 -9.18 -18.07 -9.19
C ARG A 246 -8.77 -16.61 -8.95
N LEU A 247 -8.65 -15.79 -10.00
CA LEU A 247 -8.30 -14.36 -9.88
C LEU A 247 -9.44 -13.50 -9.29
N LEU A 248 -10.69 -13.94 -9.43
CA LEU A 248 -11.89 -13.21 -9.02
C LEU A 248 -12.67 -13.90 -7.89
N ASP A 249 -12.24 -15.09 -7.47
CA ASP A 249 -12.95 -15.83 -6.44
C ASP A 249 -12.84 -15.13 -5.09
N THR A 250 -13.93 -14.46 -4.74
CA THR A 250 -14.04 -13.62 -3.55
C THR A 250 -14.27 -14.41 -2.28
N ASN A 251 -14.80 -15.63 -2.42
CA ASN A 251 -15.08 -16.53 -1.30
C ASN A 251 -13.90 -17.44 -0.97
N ASN A 252 -13.05 -17.69 -1.98
CA ASN A 252 -11.84 -18.48 -1.87
C ASN A 252 -10.64 -17.64 -2.38
N VAL A 253 -10.25 -16.58 -1.68
CA VAL A 253 -9.00 -15.87 -1.95
C VAL A 253 -7.81 -16.80 -1.63
N THR A 254 -7.92 -18.03 -2.07
CA THR A 254 -6.96 -19.10 -1.82
C THR A 254 -5.74 -19.00 -2.73
N ALA A 255 -5.79 -18.12 -3.76
CA ALA A 255 -4.67 -18.03 -4.66
C ALA A 255 -4.36 -16.57 -5.04
N SER A 256 -3.31 -16.04 -4.42
CA SER A 256 -2.58 -14.91 -4.98
C SER A 256 -2.18 -15.21 -6.43
N PRO A 257 -2.20 -14.23 -7.35
CA PRO A 257 -1.66 -14.42 -8.70
C PRO A 257 -0.24 -14.98 -8.71
N PHE A 258 0.55 -14.66 -7.70
CA PHE A 258 1.89 -15.22 -7.50
C PHE A 258 1.87 -16.72 -7.25
N THR A 259 0.92 -17.18 -6.45
CA THR A 259 0.74 -18.62 -6.15
C THR A 259 0.22 -19.36 -7.38
N ILE A 260 -0.74 -18.76 -8.12
CA ILE A 260 -1.29 -19.33 -9.36
C ILE A 260 -0.19 -19.57 -10.39
N VAL A 261 0.78 -18.66 -10.53
CA VAL A 261 1.93 -18.84 -11.43
C VAL A 261 2.65 -20.15 -11.11
N PHE A 262 2.96 -20.44 -9.86
CA PHE A 262 3.65 -21.68 -9.47
C PHE A 262 2.77 -22.93 -9.62
N GLN A 263 1.48 -22.84 -9.34
CA GLN A 263 0.53 -23.92 -9.56
C GLN A 263 0.40 -24.29 -11.03
N ASN A 264 0.32 -23.30 -11.94
CA ASN A 264 0.18 -23.53 -13.38
C ASN A 264 1.37 -24.26 -14.00
N ILE A 265 2.54 -24.25 -13.35
CA ILE A 265 3.74 -24.97 -13.82
C ILE A 265 4.01 -26.25 -13.00
N GLY A 266 3.08 -26.66 -12.14
CA GLY A 266 3.19 -27.89 -11.35
C GLY A 266 4.16 -27.83 -10.17
N LEU A 267 4.61 -26.64 -9.75
CA LEU A 267 5.50 -26.45 -8.61
C LEU A 267 4.69 -26.20 -7.33
N GLU A 268 3.95 -27.20 -6.84
CA GLU A 268 3.07 -27.09 -5.68
C GLU A 268 3.81 -26.66 -4.41
N VAL A 269 5.01 -27.20 -4.16
CA VAL A 269 5.83 -26.82 -2.99
C VAL A 269 6.18 -25.32 -3.04
N ALA A 270 6.55 -24.80 -4.21
CA ALA A 270 6.82 -23.38 -4.38
C ALA A 270 5.56 -22.51 -4.17
N ALA A 271 4.39 -23.00 -4.58
CA ALA A 271 3.11 -22.35 -4.32
C ALA A 271 2.79 -22.25 -2.82
N VAL A 272 3.03 -23.33 -2.05
CA VAL A 272 2.87 -23.34 -0.57
C VAL A 272 3.83 -22.35 0.09
N ILE A 273 5.11 -22.36 -0.29
CA ILE A 273 6.11 -21.40 0.21
C ILE A 273 5.69 -19.97 -0.11
N MET A 274 5.23 -19.71 -1.34
CA MET A 274 4.77 -18.38 -1.76
C MET A 274 3.60 -17.91 -0.88
N ASN A 275 2.59 -18.76 -0.64
CA ASN A 275 1.48 -18.43 0.25
C ASN A 275 1.94 -18.13 1.69
N ALA A 276 2.90 -18.90 2.22
CA ALA A 276 3.47 -18.65 3.54
C ALA A 276 4.18 -17.28 3.61
N VAL A 277 4.94 -16.92 2.58
CA VAL A 277 5.61 -15.61 2.52
C VAL A 277 4.59 -14.47 2.36
N ILE A 278 3.55 -14.64 1.54
CA ILE A 278 2.48 -13.66 1.40
C ILE A 278 1.78 -13.46 2.75
N LEU A 279 1.50 -14.54 3.48
CA LEU A 279 0.91 -14.49 4.82
C LEU A 279 1.75 -13.63 5.77
N THR A 280 3.07 -13.89 5.84
CA THR A 280 3.98 -13.08 6.68
C THR A 280 4.02 -11.62 6.22
N SER A 281 3.94 -11.37 4.91
CA SER A 281 3.92 -10.02 4.33
C SER A 281 2.68 -9.25 4.72
N VAL A 282 1.51 -9.88 4.64
CA VAL A 282 0.23 -9.29 5.01
C VAL A 282 0.16 -9.06 6.51
N LEU A 283 0.65 -10.01 7.32
CA LEU A 283 0.74 -9.85 8.78
C LEU A 283 1.60 -8.66 9.19
N SER A 284 2.75 -8.47 8.53
CA SER A 284 3.64 -7.33 8.76
C SER A 284 2.99 -6.00 8.33
N ALA A 285 2.25 -5.97 7.22
CA ALA A 285 1.51 -4.79 6.79
C ALA A 285 0.40 -4.42 7.79
N ALA A 286 -0.36 -5.40 8.28
CA ALA A 286 -1.36 -5.20 9.33
C ALA A 286 -0.76 -4.66 10.63
N ASN A 287 0.41 -5.19 11.03
CA ASN A 287 1.15 -4.72 12.20
C ASN A 287 1.58 -3.25 12.04
N SER A 288 2.12 -2.90 10.88
CA SER A 288 2.47 -1.51 10.54
C SER A 288 1.24 -0.60 10.58
N GLY A 289 0.09 -1.06 10.07
CA GLY A 289 -1.17 -0.32 10.12
C GLY A 289 -1.65 -0.05 11.54
N MET A 290 -1.59 -1.04 12.42
CA MET A 290 -1.94 -0.89 13.84
C MET A 290 -0.98 0.08 14.54
N TYR A 291 0.31 -0.01 14.27
CA TYR A 291 1.32 0.90 14.79
C TYR A 291 1.04 2.35 14.38
N VAL A 292 0.89 2.59 13.07
CA VAL A 292 0.70 3.94 12.52
C VAL A 292 -0.63 4.55 13.00
N SER A 293 -1.72 3.77 13.04
CA SER A 293 -3.03 4.27 13.51
C SER A 293 -2.96 4.76 14.97
N SER A 294 -2.30 4.01 15.85
CA SER A 294 -2.15 4.41 17.26
C SER A 294 -1.29 5.67 17.43
N ARG A 295 -0.20 5.79 16.66
CA ARG A 295 0.68 6.97 16.67
C ARG A 295 0.01 8.20 16.07
N GLN A 296 -0.84 8.01 15.08
CA GLN A 296 -1.62 9.10 14.50
C GLN A 296 -2.61 9.72 15.51
N LEU A 297 -3.33 8.90 16.27
CA LEU A 297 -4.20 9.43 17.36
C LEU A 297 -3.40 10.14 18.44
N PHE A 298 -2.25 9.61 18.82
CA PHE A 298 -1.34 10.28 19.73
C PHE A 298 -0.91 11.65 19.19
N SER A 299 -0.53 11.73 17.92
CA SER A 299 -0.15 12.98 17.25
C SER A 299 -1.30 13.98 17.20
N LEU A 300 -2.51 13.56 16.78
CA LEU A 300 -3.71 14.40 16.75
C LEU A 300 -4.00 14.98 18.15
N SER A 301 -3.93 14.15 19.16
CA SER A 301 -4.14 14.56 20.54
C SER A 301 -3.07 15.55 21.01
N SER A 302 -1.80 15.34 20.62
CA SER A 302 -0.67 16.23 20.98
C SER A 302 -0.83 17.62 20.36
N HIS A 303 -1.43 17.73 19.19
CA HIS A 303 -1.76 19.00 18.55
C HIS A 303 -3.13 19.57 18.96
N ASN A 304 -3.79 19.01 20.00
CA ASN A 304 -5.12 19.38 20.45
C ASN A 304 -6.25 19.18 19.41
N TYR A 305 -6.04 18.29 18.45
CA TYR A 305 -7.03 17.86 17.44
C TYR A 305 -7.78 16.58 17.84
N GLY A 306 -7.50 16.02 19.03
CA GLY A 306 -8.15 14.83 19.56
C GLY A 306 -8.26 14.82 21.08
N PRO A 307 -9.01 13.87 21.67
CA PRO A 307 -9.16 13.71 23.11
C PRO A 307 -7.82 13.56 23.82
N LYS A 308 -7.64 14.27 24.94
CA LYS A 308 -6.39 14.29 25.72
C LYS A 308 -5.97 12.91 26.25
N VAL A 309 -6.90 11.96 26.36
CA VAL A 309 -6.62 10.59 26.84
C VAL A 309 -5.60 9.86 25.94
N PHE A 310 -5.58 10.16 24.64
CA PHE A 310 -4.66 9.53 23.69
C PHE A 310 -3.20 10.02 23.79
N LYS A 311 -2.94 11.10 24.58
CA LYS A 311 -1.57 11.55 24.91
C LYS A 311 -0.88 10.68 25.95
N LYS A 312 -1.63 9.83 26.67
CA LYS A 312 -1.05 9.01 27.72
C LYS A 312 -0.23 7.87 27.14
N LEU A 313 1.04 7.83 27.53
CA LEU A 313 1.97 6.74 27.18
C LEU A 313 2.15 5.82 28.40
N ASN A 314 2.37 4.55 28.15
CA ASN A 314 2.82 3.60 29.18
C ASN A 314 4.34 3.69 29.41
N THR A 315 4.89 2.84 30.28
CA THR A 315 6.34 2.76 30.58
C THR A 315 7.19 2.45 29.35
N ASN A 316 6.63 1.79 28.33
CA ASN A 316 7.29 1.44 27.07
C ASN A 316 7.09 2.50 25.97
N SER A 317 6.62 3.71 26.32
CA SER A 317 6.31 4.79 25.38
C SER A 317 5.25 4.42 24.32
N VAL A 318 4.31 3.53 24.68
CA VAL A 318 3.19 3.12 23.82
C VAL A 318 1.92 3.87 24.21
N PRO A 319 1.17 4.47 23.27
CA PRO A 319 -0.12 5.13 23.53
C PRO A 319 -1.25 4.09 23.62
N VAL A 320 -1.35 3.38 24.75
CA VAL A 320 -2.26 2.23 24.93
C VAL A 320 -3.72 2.58 24.66
N PHE A 321 -4.20 3.74 25.13
CA PHE A 321 -5.57 4.17 24.87
C PHE A 321 -5.86 4.38 23.38
N ALA A 322 -4.92 4.96 22.64
CA ALA A 322 -5.04 5.14 21.20
C ALA A 322 -4.99 3.79 20.45
N LEU A 323 -4.12 2.89 20.90
CA LEU A 323 -4.02 1.53 20.35
C LEU A 323 -5.31 0.73 20.56
N THR A 324 -5.86 0.75 21.78
CA THR A 324 -7.13 0.07 22.12
C THR A 324 -8.29 0.65 21.30
N PHE A 325 -8.38 1.97 21.19
CA PHE A 325 -9.42 2.64 20.42
C PHE A 325 -9.35 2.25 18.93
N SER A 326 -8.15 2.22 18.35
CA SER A 326 -7.95 1.75 16.96
C SER A 326 -8.34 0.28 16.80
N ALA A 327 -7.98 -0.59 17.74
CA ALA A 327 -8.34 -2.02 17.71
C ALA A 327 -9.85 -2.24 17.75
N VAL A 328 -10.61 -1.45 18.55
CA VAL A 328 -12.08 -1.51 18.57
C VAL A 328 -12.67 -1.20 17.19
N PHE A 329 -12.16 -0.17 16.52
CA PHE A 329 -12.63 0.16 15.15
C PHE A 329 -12.27 -0.92 14.12
N MET A 330 -11.14 -1.61 14.27
CA MET A 330 -10.80 -2.77 13.42
C MET A 330 -11.81 -3.91 13.62
N VAL A 331 -12.25 -4.18 14.86
CA VAL A 331 -13.32 -5.16 15.12
C VAL A 331 -14.62 -4.75 14.42
N LEU A 332 -14.97 -3.48 14.41
CA LEU A 332 -16.16 -3.00 13.67
C LEU A 332 -16.03 -3.26 12.16
N CYS A 333 -14.84 -3.10 11.59
CA CYS A 333 -14.59 -3.46 10.19
C CYS A 333 -14.77 -4.97 9.92
N PHE A 334 -14.34 -5.84 10.85
CA PHE A 334 -14.55 -7.29 10.72
C PHE A 334 -16.04 -7.67 10.83
N ILE A 335 -16.79 -7.01 11.71
CA ILE A 335 -18.26 -7.20 11.80
C ILE A 335 -18.93 -6.73 10.50
N PHE A 336 -18.54 -5.58 9.98
CA PHE A 336 -19.05 -5.07 8.71
C PHE A 336 -18.80 -6.04 7.55
N GLU A 337 -17.58 -6.58 7.42
CA GLU A 337 -17.27 -7.59 6.40
C GLU A 337 -18.09 -8.85 6.56
N ARG A 338 -18.27 -9.34 7.79
CA ARG A 338 -19.08 -10.53 8.07
C ARG A 338 -20.54 -10.37 7.71
N LEU A 339 -21.11 -9.18 7.90
CA LEU A 339 -22.54 -8.90 7.65
C LEU A 339 -22.82 -8.58 6.18
N ASN A 340 -21.79 -8.20 5.39
CA ASN A 340 -21.95 -7.78 3.99
C ASN A 340 -21.16 -8.69 3.06
N PRO A 341 -21.79 -9.37 2.10
CA PRO A 341 -21.08 -10.22 1.13
C PRO A 341 -19.99 -9.47 0.33
N SER A 342 -20.21 -8.19 0.06
CA SER A 342 -19.24 -7.31 -0.63
C SER A 342 -18.39 -6.46 0.32
N GLY A 343 -18.48 -6.69 1.62
CA GLY A 343 -17.86 -5.86 2.67
C GLY A 343 -16.36 -5.69 2.49
N TYR A 344 -15.65 -6.76 2.15
CA TYR A 344 -14.22 -6.70 1.87
C TYR A 344 -13.85 -5.71 0.75
N TYR A 345 -14.57 -5.77 -0.39
CA TYR A 345 -14.30 -4.85 -1.51
C TYR A 345 -14.68 -3.41 -1.20
N MET A 346 -15.73 -3.21 -0.41
CA MET A 346 -16.11 -1.89 0.06
C MET A 346 -15.00 -1.29 0.93
N LEU A 347 -14.47 -2.05 1.89
CA LEU A 347 -13.35 -1.60 2.72
C LEU A 347 -12.11 -1.29 1.87
N LEU A 348 -11.79 -2.16 0.91
CA LEU A 348 -10.67 -1.96 -0.02
C LEU A 348 -10.82 -0.69 -0.85
N SER A 349 -12.04 -0.44 -1.38
CA SER A 349 -12.34 0.77 -2.16
C SER A 349 -12.24 2.03 -1.30
N MET A 350 -12.71 1.99 -0.05
CA MET A 350 -12.58 3.11 0.90
C MET A 350 -11.11 3.45 1.16
N VAL A 351 -10.23 2.44 1.31
CA VAL A 351 -8.78 2.67 1.43
C VAL A 351 -8.25 3.41 0.21
N GLY A 352 -8.60 2.97 -1.00
CA GLY A 352 -8.17 3.61 -2.24
C GLY A 352 -8.61 5.08 -2.34
N ILE A 353 -9.85 5.37 -2.01
CA ILE A 353 -10.39 6.73 -2.06
C ILE A 353 -9.69 7.63 -1.02
N ILE A 354 -9.58 7.17 0.22
CA ILE A 354 -9.01 7.98 1.30
C ILE A 354 -7.53 8.27 1.04
N VAL A 355 -6.76 7.29 0.58
CA VAL A 355 -5.34 7.50 0.28
C VAL A 355 -5.15 8.52 -0.84
N MET A 356 -6.00 8.48 -1.90
CA MET A 356 -5.94 9.47 -2.97
C MET A 356 -6.27 10.90 -2.48
N ILE A 357 -7.25 11.06 -1.58
CA ILE A 357 -7.56 12.36 -0.97
C ILE A 357 -6.33 12.90 -0.22
N ILE A 358 -5.66 12.07 0.58
CA ILE A 358 -4.46 12.46 1.34
C ILE A 358 -3.32 12.85 0.39
N TRP A 359 -3.15 12.11 -0.70
CA TRP A 359 -2.16 12.41 -1.73
C TRP A 359 -2.44 13.74 -2.45
N MET A 360 -3.70 14.01 -2.81
CA MET A 360 -4.10 15.30 -3.41
C MET A 360 -3.82 16.47 -2.47
N VAL A 361 -4.15 16.35 -1.18
CA VAL A 361 -3.86 17.40 -0.19
C VAL A 361 -2.35 17.62 -0.04
N SER A 362 -1.55 16.56 -0.11
CA SER A 362 -0.08 16.67 -0.08
C SER A 362 0.47 17.43 -1.29
N LEU A 363 -0.04 17.15 -2.48
CA LEU A 363 0.32 17.88 -3.71
C LEU A 363 -0.07 19.35 -3.63
N ILE A 364 -1.26 19.66 -3.14
CA ILE A 364 -1.72 21.05 -2.93
C ILE A 364 -0.81 21.77 -1.93
N SER A 365 -0.42 21.09 -0.85
CA SER A 365 0.50 21.64 0.16
C SER A 365 1.86 22.01 -0.46
N GLN A 366 2.42 21.13 -1.30
CA GLN A 366 3.69 21.40 -2.01
C GLN A 366 3.57 22.54 -3.02
N ILE A 367 2.49 22.61 -3.80
CA ILE A 367 2.23 23.70 -4.73
C ILE A 367 2.17 25.04 -3.98
N ARG A 368 1.49 25.08 -2.84
CA ARG A 368 1.40 26.28 -2.00
C ARG A 368 2.73 26.67 -1.39
N LEU A 369 3.53 25.70 -0.90
CA LEU A 369 4.89 25.95 -0.42
C LEU A 369 5.74 26.62 -1.50
N ARG A 370 5.80 26.07 -2.71
CA ARG A 370 6.59 26.67 -3.80
C ARG A 370 6.09 28.06 -4.22
N ARG A 371 4.77 28.25 -4.27
CA ARG A 371 4.19 29.59 -4.54
C ARG A 371 4.57 30.60 -3.45
N ALA A 372 4.60 30.18 -2.18
CA ALA A 372 5.01 31.06 -1.08
C ALA A 372 6.49 31.47 -1.18
N ILE A 373 7.37 30.55 -1.58
CA ILE A 373 8.81 30.83 -1.80
C ILE A 373 8.98 31.88 -2.92
N VAL A 374 8.30 31.68 -4.07
CA VAL A 374 8.36 32.61 -5.22
C VAL A 374 7.82 34.01 -4.84
N LYS A 375 6.70 34.06 -4.07
CA LYS A 375 6.15 35.36 -3.60
C LYS A 375 7.11 36.12 -2.68
N GLN A 376 8.03 35.44 -2.02
CA GLN A 376 9.10 36.04 -1.20
C GLN A 376 10.33 36.43 -2.02
N GLY A 377 10.27 36.35 -3.35
CA GLY A 377 11.38 36.71 -4.25
C GLY A 377 12.52 35.69 -4.26
N LYS A 378 12.32 34.48 -3.71
CA LYS A 378 13.34 33.46 -3.60
C LYS A 378 13.12 32.32 -4.63
N LYS A 379 14.21 31.65 -5.02
CA LYS A 379 14.12 30.42 -5.81
C LYS A 379 13.96 29.22 -4.91
N ALA A 380 13.21 28.21 -5.39
CA ALA A 380 13.00 26.98 -4.64
C ALA A 380 14.32 26.25 -4.33
N GLU A 381 15.28 26.30 -5.25
CA GLU A 381 16.61 25.68 -5.15
C GLU A 381 17.46 26.28 -4.01
N ASP A 382 17.25 27.54 -3.68
CA ASP A 382 17.99 28.24 -2.61
C ASP A 382 17.39 27.99 -1.22
N VAL A 383 16.12 27.56 -1.14
CA VAL A 383 15.36 27.45 0.11
C VAL A 383 15.12 25.99 0.51
N LEU A 384 14.83 25.14 -0.48
CA LEU A 384 14.49 23.73 -0.22
C LEU A 384 15.77 22.88 -0.13
N PRO A 385 15.92 22.09 0.93
CA PRO A 385 17.06 21.16 1.04
C PRO A 385 17.08 20.07 -0.05
N TYR A 386 15.91 19.76 -0.59
CA TYR A 386 15.71 18.86 -1.73
C TYR A 386 14.74 19.50 -2.70
N THR A 387 15.08 19.55 -3.96
CA THR A 387 14.23 20.07 -5.04
C THR A 387 13.94 18.95 -6.03
N SER A 388 12.66 18.73 -6.29
CA SER A 388 12.21 17.81 -7.32
C SER A 388 12.51 18.34 -8.72
N LYS A 389 13.05 17.48 -9.60
CA LYS A 389 13.27 17.82 -11.02
C LYS A 389 11.95 18.11 -11.77
N THR A 390 10.84 17.52 -11.33
CA THR A 390 9.51 17.71 -11.92
C THR A 390 8.84 19.00 -11.46
N GLY A 391 9.32 19.60 -10.40
CA GLY A 391 8.83 20.88 -9.87
C GLY A 391 7.34 20.87 -9.57
N VAL A 392 6.68 21.98 -9.87
CA VAL A 392 5.23 22.15 -9.68
C VAL A 392 4.44 21.45 -10.80
N VAL A 393 5.05 21.28 -11.99
CA VAL A 393 4.37 20.67 -13.13
C VAL A 393 3.99 19.22 -12.83
N GLY A 394 4.92 18.42 -12.28
CA GLY A 394 4.62 17.05 -11.86
C GLY A 394 3.49 16.98 -10.84
N SER A 395 3.45 17.94 -9.90
CA SER A 395 2.38 18.01 -8.89
C SER A 395 1.01 18.34 -9.50
N TYR A 396 0.94 19.22 -10.51
CA TYR A 396 -0.33 19.48 -11.21
C TYR A 396 -0.80 18.30 -12.03
N ILE A 397 0.11 17.61 -12.74
CA ILE A 397 -0.22 16.40 -13.49
C ILE A 397 -0.77 15.33 -12.54
N ALA A 398 -0.08 15.07 -11.42
CA ALA A 398 -0.53 14.08 -10.44
C ALA A 398 -1.87 14.47 -9.81
N LEU A 399 -2.05 15.74 -9.45
CA LEU A 399 -3.30 16.23 -8.86
C LEU A 399 -4.49 16.08 -9.82
N PHE A 400 -4.32 16.45 -11.08
CA PHE A 400 -5.34 16.27 -12.11
C PHE A 400 -5.67 14.79 -12.32
N SER A 401 -4.64 13.95 -12.39
CA SER A 401 -4.83 12.50 -12.56
C SER A 401 -5.61 11.88 -11.41
N PHE A 402 -5.28 12.21 -10.14
CA PHE A 402 -6.04 11.70 -8.99
C PHE A 402 -7.47 12.26 -8.92
N ALA A 403 -7.72 13.46 -9.41
CA ALA A 403 -9.06 14.04 -9.44
C ALA A 403 -9.95 13.42 -10.53
N THR A 404 -9.38 12.73 -11.53
CA THR A 404 -10.11 12.06 -12.61
C THR A 404 -10.30 10.57 -12.40
N ILE A 405 -9.61 9.98 -11.44
CA ILE A 405 -9.75 8.59 -10.99
C ILE A 405 -10.86 8.49 -9.94
#